data_6b485e5d722f4f385e94926819665056
#
_entry.id   6b485e5d722f4f385e94926819665056
#
_cell.length_a   1.000
_cell.length_b   1.000
_cell.length_c   1.000
_cell.angle_alpha   90.00
_cell.angle_beta   90.00
_cell.angle_gamma   90.00
#
_symmetry.space_group_name_H-M   'P 1'
#
loop_
_entity.id
_entity.type
_entity.pdbx_description
1 polymer ?
#
loop_
_entity_poly.entity_id
_entity_poly.type
_entity_poly.pdbx_seq_one_letter_code
_entity_poly.pdbx_strand_id
1 'polypeptide(L)'
;MQKSFFLLLVLLMASLSLSAQSAWSDHTRVLPDKLRQVPVGLTLWHTPNPNYPEPDPTKPGHYVWKHSTMVRSEVGELEVVECGSFIWYSEKGWQANMRETPVEFAELFNCPGGQLKTGATYTFAKNYRFADSAQQLYGGDALWYILAKDKSGKLYKGLGLIETEAIPKVVK
;
A
#
# COMPACT_ATOMS: atom_id res chain seq x y z
N MET A 1 -24.63 -29.72 -43.21
CA MET A 1 -23.81 -30.01 -42.02
C MET A 1 -22.68 -28.98 -41.78
N GLN A 2 -22.13 -28.27 -42.75
CA GLN A 2 -21.05 -27.30 -42.58
C GLN A 2 -21.43 -26.01 -41.86
N LYS A 3 -22.67 -25.51 -41.98
CA LYS A 3 -23.11 -24.27 -41.33
C LYS A 3 -23.29 -24.39 -39.82
N SER A 4 -23.67 -25.56 -39.30
CA SER A 4 -23.85 -25.80 -37.87
C SER A 4 -22.52 -25.90 -37.11
N PHE A 5 -21.45 -26.36 -37.76
CA PHE A 5 -20.12 -26.43 -37.14
C PHE A 5 -19.48 -25.06 -36.95
N PHE A 6 -19.73 -24.14 -37.88
CA PHE A 6 -19.20 -22.78 -37.81
C PHE A 6 -19.88 -21.98 -36.68
N LEU A 7 -21.19 -22.18 -36.45
CA LEU A 7 -21.92 -21.54 -35.36
C LEU A 7 -21.46 -22.02 -33.99
N LEU A 8 -21.12 -23.29 -33.86
CA LEU A 8 -20.62 -23.88 -32.61
C LEU A 8 -19.20 -23.36 -32.26
N LEU A 9 -18.35 -23.13 -33.27
CA LEU A 9 -17.00 -22.61 -33.08
C LEU A 9 -17.02 -21.15 -32.65
N VAL A 10 -17.94 -20.33 -33.20
CA VAL A 10 -18.08 -18.91 -32.82
C VAL A 10 -18.62 -18.79 -31.38
N LEU A 11 -19.53 -19.66 -30.96
CA LEU A 11 -20.04 -19.69 -29.59
C LEU A 11 -18.97 -20.14 -28.58
N LEU A 12 -18.06 -21.04 -28.95
CA LEU A 12 -16.96 -21.48 -28.10
C LEU A 12 -15.91 -20.37 -27.91
N MET A 13 -15.65 -19.59 -28.96
CA MET A 13 -14.71 -18.44 -28.89
C MET A 13 -15.26 -17.27 -28.06
N ALA A 14 -16.59 -17.05 -28.07
CA ALA A 14 -17.23 -16.03 -27.26
C ALA A 14 -17.21 -16.37 -25.74
N SER A 15 -17.30 -17.66 -25.39
CA SER A 15 -17.25 -18.08 -23.98
C SER A 15 -15.85 -18.01 -23.38
N LEU A 16 -14.78 -18.13 -24.18
CA LEU A 16 -13.41 -17.96 -23.71
C LEU A 16 -13.06 -16.50 -23.41
N SER A 17 -13.68 -15.55 -24.12
CA SER A 17 -13.47 -14.13 -23.89
C SER A 17 -14.13 -13.61 -22.59
N LEU A 18 -15.23 -14.20 -22.16
CA LEU A 18 -15.90 -13.81 -20.91
C LEU A 18 -15.12 -14.25 -19.64
N SER A 19 -14.39 -15.36 -19.71
CA SER A 19 -13.61 -15.84 -18.56
C SER A 19 -12.36 -14.98 -18.27
N ALA A 20 -11.79 -14.36 -19.29
CA ALA A 20 -10.64 -13.47 -19.14
C ALA A 20 -11.02 -12.12 -18.53
N GLN A 21 -12.21 -11.58 -18.81
CA GLN A 21 -12.68 -10.32 -18.27
C GLN A 21 -13.06 -10.38 -16.79
N SER A 22 -13.56 -11.52 -16.29
CA SER A 22 -13.93 -11.66 -14.88
C SER A 22 -12.73 -11.70 -13.93
N ALA A 23 -11.58 -12.18 -14.38
CA ALA A 23 -10.36 -12.22 -13.56
C ALA A 23 -9.76 -10.81 -13.27
N TRP A 24 -10.04 -9.83 -14.12
CA TRP A 24 -9.59 -8.44 -13.97
C TRP A 24 -10.56 -7.54 -13.19
N SER A 25 -11.76 -8.02 -12.87
CA SER A 25 -12.80 -7.24 -12.21
C SER A 25 -12.96 -7.54 -10.72
N ASP A 26 -12.24 -8.52 -10.16
CA ASP A 26 -12.26 -8.79 -8.72
C ASP A 26 -11.27 -7.87 -7.99
N HIS A 27 -11.77 -6.70 -7.61
CA HIS A 27 -11.06 -5.71 -6.80
C HIS A 27 -11.33 -5.87 -5.31
N THR A 28 -11.82 -7.01 -4.83
CA THR A 28 -12.06 -7.26 -3.42
C THR A 28 -10.73 -7.38 -2.66
N ARG A 29 -10.23 -6.24 -2.18
CA ARG A 29 -9.03 -6.15 -1.35
C ARG A 29 -9.38 -6.34 0.11
N VAL A 30 -9.67 -7.58 0.48
CA VAL A 30 -9.99 -7.93 1.87
C VAL A 30 -8.79 -7.64 2.76
N LEU A 31 -9.02 -6.87 3.83
CA LEU A 31 -7.97 -6.54 4.80
C LEU A 31 -7.36 -7.79 5.42
N PRO A 32 -6.05 -7.81 5.69
CA PRO A 32 -5.41 -8.86 6.47
C PRO A 32 -6.11 -9.08 7.81
N ASP A 33 -6.22 -10.35 8.23
CA ASP A 33 -7.02 -10.75 9.41
C ASP A 33 -6.69 -9.96 10.67
N LYS A 34 -5.40 -9.71 10.92
CA LYS A 34 -4.94 -8.94 12.09
C LYS A 34 -5.44 -7.50 12.14
N LEU A 35 -5.90 -6.96 11.00
CA LEU A 35 -6.40 -5.58 10.90
C LEU A 35 -7.92 -5.52 10.86
N ARG A 36 -8.61 -6.62 10.54
CA ARG A 36 -10.03 -6.63 10.20
C ARG A 36 -10.93 -6.19 11.35
N GLN A 37 -10.68 -6.71 12.55
CA GLN A 37 -11.51 -6.45 13.74
C GLN A 37 -11.07 -5.23 14.56
N VAL A 38 -9.94 -4.61 14.24
CA VAL A 38 -9.43 -3.46 14.99
C VAL A 38 -10.17 -2.19 14.53
N PRO A 39 -10.75 -1.38 15.42
CA PRO A 39 -11.39 -0.13 15.05
C PRO A 39 -10.39 0.89 14.52
N VAL A 40 -10.84 1.75 13.62
CA VAL A 40 -10.06 2.89 13.12
C VAL A 40 -10.01 3.97 14.20
N GLY A 41 -8.83 4.50 14.46
CA GLY A 41 -8.59 5.58 15.42
C GLY A 41 -7.46 6.50 15.01
N LEU A 42 -6.80 6.18 13.88
CA LEU A 42 -5.72 7.00 13.32
C LEU A 42 -6.00 7.31 11.85
N THR A 43 -5.61 8.50 11.41
CA THR A 43 -5.47 8.84 9.99
C THR A 43 -4.02 8.56 9.57
N LEU A 44 -3.86 7.78 8.50
CA LEU A 44 -2.57 7.45 7.90
C LEU A 44 -2.62 7.78 6.41
N TRP A 45 -1.67 8.55 5.89
CA TRP A 45 -1.65 8.94 4.49
C TRP A 45 -0.24 9.11 3.95
N HIS A 46 -0.13 9.17 2.61
CA HIS A 46 1.13 9.32 1.90
C HIS A 46 1.09 10.55 0.98
N THR A 47 2.25 11.17 0.75
CA THR A 47 2.36 12.27 -0.20
C THR A 47 3.73 12.26 -0.90
N PRO A 48 3.77 12.35 -2.26
CA PRO A 48 2.63 12.28 -3.18
C PRO A 48 2.00 10.88 -3.23
N ASN A 49 0.72 10.83 -3.64
CA ASN A 49 -0.01 9.59 -3.92
C ASN A 49 -1.04 9.87 -5.05
N PRO A 50 -0.97 9.21 -6.23
CA PRO A 50 0.01 8.18 -6.58
C PRO A 50 1.45 8.72 -6.66
N ASN A 51 2.42 7.81 -6.52
CA ASN A 51 3.83 8.12 -6.55
C ASN A 51 4.49 7.59 -7.83
N TYR A 52 5.33 8.40 -8.44
CA TYR A 52 5.99 8.11 -9.73
C TYR A 52 7.48 7.93 -9.52
N PRO A 53 8.15 7.01 -10.28
CA PRO A 53 9.58 6.88 -10.23
C PRO A 53 10.25 8.10 -10.88
N GLU A 54 11.36 8.53 -10.31
CA GLU A 54 12.29 9.50 -10.90
C GLU A 54 13.71 8.94 -10.89
N PRO A 55 14.61 9.37 -11.79
CA PRO A 55 16.01 8.99 -11.73
C PRO A 55 16.61 9.34 -10.36
N ASP A 56 17.38 8.42 -9.78
CA ASP A 56 18.10 8.69 -8.53
C ASP A 56 19.29 9.62 -8.83
N PRO A 57 19.34 10.84 -8.31
CA PRO A 57 20.39 11.78 -8.59
C PRO A 57 21.78 11.36 -8.04
N THR A 58 21.80 10.40 -7.12
CA THR A 58 23.02 9.91 -6.48
C THR A 58 23.57 8.63 -7.09
N LYS A 59 22.77 7.92 -7.89
CA LYS A 59 23.12 6.63 -8.49
C LYS A 59 22.65 6.55 -9.95
N PRO A 60 23.51 6.84 -10.94
CA PRO A 60 23.14 6.76 -12.35
C PRO A 60 22.55 5.40 -12.75
N GLY A 61 21.41 5.43 -13.46
CA GLY A 61 20.70 4.23 -13.87
C GLY A 61 19.71 3.66 -12.85
N HIS A 62 19.74 4.13 -11.60
CA HIS A 62 18.78 3.78 -10.56
C HIS A 62 17.58 4.73 -10.55
N TYR A 63 16.50 4.29 -9.91
CA TYR A 63 15.26 5.06 -9.77
C TYR A 63 14.79 5.07 -8.33
N VAL A 64 14.03 6.11 -7.98
CA VAL A 64 13.47 6.29 -6.64
C VAL A 64 12.03 6.79 -6.72
N TRP A 65 11.15 6.20 -5.91
CA TRP A 65 9.82 6.74 -5.60
C TRP A 65 9.92 7.47 -4.27
N LYS A 66 9.92 8.80 -4.31
CA LYS A 66 10.05 9.64 -3.11
C LYS A 66 8.67 9.96 -2.55
N HIS A 67 8.42 9.57 -1.33
CA HIS A 67 7.22 9.97 -0.61
C HIS A 67 7.47 10.09 0.89
N SER A 68 6.55 10.76 1.54
CA SER A 68 6.45 10.81 2.99
C SER A 68 5.20 10.06 3.45
N THR A 69 5.27 9.46 4.62
CA THR A 69 4.14 8.83 5.29
C THR A 69 3.83 9.59 6.56
N MET A 70 2.57 9.99 6.75
CA MET A 70 2.13 10.75 7.89
C MET A 70 1.07 9.99 8.67
N VAL A 71 1.08 10.18 10.00
CA VAL A 71 0.08 9.62 10.91
C VAL A 71 -0.38 10.66 11.91
N ARG A 72 -1.68 10.59 12.29
CA ARG A 72 -2.30 11.41 13.34
C ARG A 72 -3.30 10.56 14.12
N SER A 73 -3.31 10.70 15.43
CA SER A 73 -4.36 10.12 16.26
C SER A 73 -5.62 11.00 16.28
N GLU A 74 -6.79 10.36 16.06
CA GLU A 74 -8.10 11.03 16.05
C GLU A 74 -8.94 10.75 17.32
N VAL A 75 -8.49 9.81 18.15
CA VAL A 75 -9.30 9.33 19.31
C VAL A 75 -8.70 9.62 20.67
N GLY A 76 -7.54 10.26 20.73
CA GLY A 76 -6.85 10.55 21.97
C GLY A 76 -5.35 10.27 21.90
N GLU A 77 -4.66 10.26 23.05
CA GLU A 77 -3.27 9.83 23.12
C GLU A 77 -3.17 8.32 22.96
N LEU A 78 -2.29 7.86 22.09
CA LEU A 78 -2.08 6.45 21.79
C LEU A 78 -0.61 6.10 21.86
N GLU A 79 -0.29 4.88 22.32
CA GLU A 79 1.04 4.27 22.26
C GLU A 79 1.08 3.30 21.08
N VAL A 80 2.03 3.50 20.15
CA VAL A 80 2.23 2.61 19.01
C VAL A 80 2.69 1.23 19.49
N VAL A 81 2.06 0.20 18.95
CA VAL A 81 2.36 -1.21 19.23
C VAL A 81 3.11 -1.85 18.07
N GLU A 82 2.74 -1.49 16.85
CA GLU A 82 3.32 -2.06 15.63
C GLU A 82 3.05 -1.12 14.44
N CYS A 83 4.01 -1.03 13.54
CA CYS A 83 3.88 -0.40 12.23
C CYS A 83 4.31 -1.40 11.16
N GLY A 84 3.75 -1.31 9.96
CA GLY A 84 4.19 -2.17 8.86
C GLY A 84 3.42 -1.95 7.58
N SER A 85 3.68 -2.83 6.61
CA SER A 85 3.00 -2.77 5.32
C SER A 85 2.77 -4.14 4.70
N PHE A 86 1.81 -4.17 3.78
CA PHE A 86 1.52 -5.28 2.90
C PHE A 86 1.60 -4.81 1.46
N ILE A 87 2.10 -5.65 0.57
CA ILE A 87 2.08 -5.42 -0.89
C ILE A 87 0.92 -6.23 -1.49
N TRP A 88 0.19 -5.63 -2.42
CA TRP A 88 -0.86 -6.32 -3.16
C TRP A 88 -0.29 -7.10 -4.34
N TYR A 89 -0.69 -8.36 -4.42
CA TYR A 89 -0.46 -9.22 -5.57
C TYR A 89 -1.80 -9.78 -6.04
N SER A 90 -2.13 -9.62 -7.32
CA SER A 90 -3.42 -10.02 -7.89
C SER A 90 -3.81 -11.48 -7.62
N GLU A 91 -2.83 -12.39 -7.65
CA GLU A 91 -3.06 -13.83 -7.45
C GLU A 91 -3.01 -14.27 -5.97
N LYS A 92 -2.36 -13.48 -5.10
CA LYS A 92 -2.05 -13.86 -3.71
C LYS A 92 -2.70 -12.96 -2.67
N GLY A 93 -3.29 -11.83 -3.12
CA GLY A 93 -3.79 -10.80 -2.20
C GLY A 93 -2.67 -10.07 -1.46
N TRP A 94 -2.99 -9.52 -0.30
CA TRP A 94 -2.04 -8.80 0.54
C TRP A 94 -0.97 -9.73 1.12
N GLN A 95 0.29 -9.49 0.78
CA GLN A 95 1.44 -10.20 1.33
C GLN A 95 2.22 -9.28 2.26
N ALA A 96 2.62 -9.79 3.43
CA ALA A 96 3.42 -9.02 4.39
C ALA A 96 4.74 -8.57 3.75
N ASN A 97 5.08 -7.29 3.93
CA ASN A 97 6.29 -6.68 3.37
C ASN A 97 7.25 -6.27 4.48
N MET A 98 6.84 -5.37 5.36
CA MET A 98 7.68 -4.90 6.46
C MET A 98 6.88 -4.87 7.77
N ARG A 99 7.62 -4.90 8.86
CA ARG A 99 7.10 -4.79 10.22
C ARG A 99 8.12 -4.10 11.09
N GLU A 100 7.73 -2.98 11.67
CA GLU A 100 8.56 -2.18 12.54
C GLU A 100 8.07 -2.27 13.99
N THR A 101 9.01 -2.29 14.90
CA THR A 101 8.76 -2.21 16.33
C THR A 101 8.38 -0.77 16.75
N PRO A 102 7.84 -0.55 17.96
CA PRO A 102 7.60 0.80 18.46
C PRO A 102 8.85 1.69 18.52
N VAL A 103 10.03 1.11 18.71
CA VAL A 103 11.29 1.86 18.74
C VAL A 103 11.66 2.34 17.34
N GLU A 104 11.64 1.44 16.35
CA GLU A 104 11.89 1.79 14.95
C GLU A 104 10.85 2.79 14.42
N PHE A 105 9.57 2.62 14.78
CA PHE A 105 8.54 3.60 14.47
C PHE A 105 8.87 4.99 15.04
N ALA A 106 9.30 5.05 16.32
CA ALA A 106 9.62 6.30 16.99
C ALA A 106 10.74 7.08 16.27
N GLU A 107 11.74 6.36 15.77
CA GLU A 107 12.86 6.92 14.98
C GLU A 107 12.40 7.36 13.59
N LEU A 108 11.71 6.48 12.84
CA LEU A 108 11.26 6.74 11.47
C LEU A 108 10.29 7.93 11.38
N PHE A 109 9.33 8.01 12.31
CA PHE A 109 8.29 9.03 12.32
C PHE A 109 8.63 10.27 13.16
N ASN A 110 9.82 10.32 13.76
CA ASN A 110 10.21 11.36 14.71
C ASN A 110 9.14 11.53 15.82
N CYS A 111 8.73 10.40 16.42
CA CYS A 111 7.68 10.30 17.40
C CYS A 111 8.24 9.76 18.73
N PRO A 112 8.69 10.64 19.65
CA PRO A 112 9.38 10.21 20.86
C PRO A 112 8.60 9.15 21.65
N GLY A 113 9.24 8.01 21.92
CA GLY A 113 8.68 6.88 22.64
C GLY A 113 7.48 6.20 21.96
N GLY A 114 7.22 6.49 20.67
CA GLY A 114 6.06 5.97 19.97
C GLY A 114 4.71 6.50 20.50
N GLN A 115 4.73 7.67 21.18
CA GLN A 115 3.55 8.28 21.81
C GLN A 115 2.89 9.28 20.87
N LEU A 116 1.77 8.89 20.26
CA LEU A 116 0.94 9.75 19.42
C LEU A 116 0.08 10.65 20.29
N LYS A 117 0.34 11.95 20.26
CA LYS A 117 -0.53 12.96 20.91
C LYS A 117 -1.73 13.26 20.03
N THR A 118 -2.87 13.53 20.64
CA THR A 118 -4.11 13.86 19.92
C THR A 118 -3.90 15.02 18.95
N GLY A 119 -4.28 14.81 17.69
CA GLY A 119 -4.23 15.84 16.64
C GLY A 119 -2.82 16.20 16.15
N ALA A 120 -1.75 15.72 16.78
CA ALA A 120 -0.39 15.92 16.31
C ALA A 120 -0.09 14.99 15.12
N THR A 121 0.58 15.54 14.09
CA THR A 121 1.04 14.77 12.92
C THR A 121 2.48 14.38 13.11
N TYR A 122 2.77 13.11 12.91
CA TYR A 122 4.12 12.54 12.89
C TYR A 122 4.44 12.07 11.49
N THR A 123 5.70 12.24 11.04
CA THR A 123 6.06 12.09 9.63
C THR A 123 7.31 11.25 9.45
N PHE A 124 7.20 10.17 8.69
CA PHE A 124 8.33 9.48 8.08
C PHE A 124 8.64 10.16 6.75
N ALA A 125 9.54 11.14 6.76
CA ALA A 125 9.77 12.07 5.65
C ALA A 125 10.44 11.42 4.42
N LYS A 126 11.25 10.37 4.62
CA LYS A 126 11.99 9.70 3.54
C LYS A 126 11.60 8.23 3.43
N ASN A 127 10.29 7.97 3.32
CA ASN A 127 9.79 6.63 3.05
C ASN A 127 9.91 6.33 1.55
N TYR A 128 11.14 6.05 1.11
CA TYR A 128 11.48 5.91 -0.30
C TYR A 128 11.53 4.44 -0.73
N ARG A 129 11.04 4.17 -1.94
CA ARG A 129 11.24 2.91 -2.64
C ARG A 129 12.29 3.10 -3.72
N PHE A 130 13.16 2.10 -3.94
CA PHE A 130 14.22 2.15 -4.92
C PHE A 130 14.10 1.02 -5.95
N ALA A 131 14.62 1.27 -7.16
CA ALA A 131 14.87 0.26 -8.17
C ALA A 131 16.27 0.45 -8.75
N ASP A 132 16.97 -0.65 -8.98
CA ASP A 132 18.34 -0.64 -9.45
C ASP A 132 18.46 -0.41 -10.96
N SER A 133 17.34 -0.45 -11.69
CA SER A 133 17.32 -0.24 -13.15
C SER A 133 15.90 0.08 -13.63
N ALA A 134 15.80 0.59 -14.88
CA ALA A 134 14.53 0.82 -15.56
C ALA A 134 13.69 -0.47 -15.75
N GLN A 135 14.33 -1.63 -15.85
CA GLN A 135 13.67 -2.94 -16.00
C GLN A 135 12.95 -3.38 -14.71
N GLN A 136 13.28 -2.76 -13.57
CA GLN A 136 12.69 -3.04 -12.27
C GLN A 136 11.63 -2.00 -11.85
N LEU A 137 11.17 -1.18 -12.78
CA LEU A 137 10.08 -0.24 -12.55
C LEU A 137 8.74 -0.97 -12.55
N TYR A 138 8.37 -1.52 -11.41
CA TYR A 138 7.07 -2.16 -11.20
C TYR A 138 6.13 -1.21 -10.46
N GLY A 139 4.95 -1.02 -11.02
CA GLY A 139 3.84 -0.39 -10.31
C GLY A 139 3.26 -1.34 -9.26
N GLY A 140 2.53 -0.81 -8.32
CA GLY A 140 1.85 -1.62 -7.31
C GLY A 140 1.33 -0.81 -6.15
N ASP A 141 0.58 -1.49 -5.29
CA ASP A 141 -0.04 -0.91 -4.13
C ASP A 141 0.55 -1.48 -2.85
N ALA A 142 0.83 -0.59 -1.91
CA ALA A 142 1.20 -0.98 -0.56
C ALA A 142 0.18 -0.44 0.45
N LEU A 143 -0.37 -1.33 1.27
CA LEU A 143 -1.20 -0.99 2.40
C LEU A 143 -0.32 -0.84 3.64
N TRP A 144 -0.09 0.39 4.06
CA TRP A 144 0.55 0.69 5.33
C TRP A 144 -0.47 0.62 6.47
N TYR A 145 -0.03 0.14 7.63
CA TYR A 145 -0.83 0.12 8.84
C TYR A 145 0.00 0.53 10.06
N ILE A 146 -0.68 1.14 11.02
CA ILE A 146 -0.17 1.39 12.36
C ILE A 146 -1.21 0.84 13.33
N LEU A 147 -0.75 0.03 14.30
CA LEU A 147 -1.52 -0.39 15.45
C LEU A 147 -1.04 0.38 16.67
N ALA A 148 -1.98 0.97 17.41
CA ALA A 148 -1.69 1.70 18.64
C ALA A 148 -2.77 1.43 19.68
N LYS A 149 -2.44 1.55 20.96
CA LYS A 149 -3.35 1.30 22.08
C LYS A 149 -3.53 2.57 22.92
N ASP A 150 -4.69 2.73 23.50
CA ASP A 150 -4.93 3.75 24.52
C ASP A 150 -4.48 3.28 25.93
N LYS A 151 -4.65 4.16 26.93
CA LYS A 151 -4.29 3.87 28.33
C LYS A 151 -5.09 2.72 28.95
N SER A 152 -6.25 2.36 28.37
CA SER A 152 -7.04 1.19 28.78
C SER A 152 -6.58 -0.12 28.14
N GLY A 153 -5.65 -0.04 27.19
CA GLY A 153 -5.18 -1.17 26.38
C GLY A 153 -6.05 -1.46 25.15
N LYS A 154 -7.07 -0.64 24.87
CA LYS A 154 -7.89 -0.80 23.67
C LYS A 154 -7.07 -0.45 22.43
N LEU A 155 -7.08 -1.37 21.46
CA LEU A 155 -6.34 -1.26 20.23
C LEU A 155 -7.10 -0.47 19.17
N TYR A 156 -6.36 0.33 18.40
CA TYR A 156 -6.83 1.09 17.24
C TYR A 156 -5.89 0.90 16.07
N LYS A 157 -6.40 1.10 14.83
CA LYS A 157 -5.60 1.07 13.62
C LYS A 157 -5.67 2.38 12.84
N GLY A 158 -4.59 2.67 12.10
CA GLY A 158 -4.56 3.55 10.95
C GLY A 158 -4.22 2.75 9.70
N LEU A 159 -4.85 3.07 8.57
CA LEU A 159 -4.60 2.46 7.28
C LEU A 159 -4.32 3.54 6.25
N GLY A 160 -3.27 3.37 5.46
CA GLY A 160 -2.91 4.23 4.33
C GLY A 160 -2.51 3.40 3.13
N LEU A 161 -3.20 3.60 2.01
CA LEU A 161 -2.81 3.00 0.73
C LEU A 161 -1.89 3.96 -0.01
N ILE A 162 -0.77 3.46 -0.53
CA ILE A 162 0.07 4.16 -1.49
C ILE A 162 0.08 3.38 -2.80
N GLU A 163 -0.14 4.10 -3.90
CA GLU A 163 -0.03 3.61 -5.27
C GLU A 163 1.31 4.06 -5.85
N THR A 164 2.10 3.11 -6.38
CA THR A 164 3.35 3.39 -7.08
C THR A 164 3.22 3.06 -8.54
N GLU A 165 3.57 4.03 -9.40
CA GLU A 165 3.51 3.86 -10.85
C GLU A 165 4.76 3.20 -11.40
N ALA A 166 4.62 2.48 -12.54
CA ALA A 166 5.74 1.82 -13.23
C ALA A 166 6.48 2.75 -14.21
N ILE A 167 5.89 3.90 -14.54
CA ILE A 167 6.43 4.83 -15.53
C ILE A 167 6.70 6.20 -14.91
N PRO A 168 7.78 6.88 -15.29
CA PRO A 168 8.05 8.24 -14.85
C PRO A 168 6.91 9.19 -15.21
N LYS A 169 6.66 10.19 -14.38
CA LYS A 169 5.66 11.22 -14.66
C LYS A 169 6.10 12.05 -15.87
N VAL A 170 5.26 12.09 -16.90
CA VAL A 170 5.49 12.99 -18.03
C VAL A 170 5.17 14.42 -17.57
N VAL A 171 6.21 15.25 -17.44
CA VAL A 171 6.05 16.69 -17.24
C VAL A 171 5.74 17.27 -18.62
N LYS A 172 4.52 17.78 -18.81
CA LYS A 172 4.13 18.51 -20.01
C LYS A 172 4.54 19.96 -19.89
#